data_ed37f5dad8ae5ea7c3d094691bb05bb1
#
_entry.id   ed37f5dad8ae5ea7c3d094691bb05bb1
#
_cell.length_a   1.000
_cell.length_b   1.000
_cell.length_c   1.000
_cell.angle_alpha   90.00
_cell.angle_beta   90.00
_cell.angle_gamma   90.00
#
_symmetry.space_group_name_H-M   'P 1'
#
loop_
_entity.id
_entity.type
_entity.pdbx_description
1 polymer ?
#
loop_
_entity_poly.entity_id
_entity_poly.type
_entity_poly.pdbx_seq_one_letter_code
_entity_poly.pdbx_strand_id
1 'polypeptide(L)'
;SIASNVSDKVFHLTPVIHNELVVRDKLSSMSMSGSANLITLMFNKSNLKDLGMEGHPPEFGIYLSIIKANNLHVKNGDEYEFTMEKTNNKNLRKMYEDFLSIIKKSKEAVSVSDIYAHFEKQPYGSKSGILPILLAVFFKSSEASCAFYNKDEQGRESLITDFDQRIS
;
A
#
# COMPACT_ATOMS: atom_id res chain seq x y z
N SER A 1 7.00 25.53 13.80
CA SER A 1 8.38 26.03 13.63
C SER A 1 8.69 26.27 12.15
N ILE A 2 9.74 27.03 11.84
CA ILE A 2 10.17 27.29 10.45
C ILE A 2 10.52 25.97 9.75
N ALA A 3 11.20 25.05 10.41
CA ALA A 3 11.56 23.75 9.88
C ALA A 3 10.32 22.88 9.54
N SER A 4 9.30 22.91 10.39
CA SER A 4 8.03 22.23 10.13
C SER A 4 7.32 22.80 8.88
N ASN A 5 7.25 24.14 8.79
CA ASN A 5 6.61 24.80 7.63
C ASN A 5 7.34 24.57 6.31
N VAL A 6 8.67 24.43 6.35
CA VAL A 6 9.47 24.08 5.15
C VAL A 6 9.22 22.64 4.77
N SER A 7 9.21 21.71 5.74
CA SER A 7 8.90 20.30 5.50
C SER A 7 7.52 20.11 4.88
N ASP A 8 6.50 20.78 5.41
CA ASP A 8 5.12 20.70 4.90
C ASP A 8 5.00 21.24 3.47
N LYS A 9 5.79 22.25 3.09
CA LYS A 9 5.82 22.74 1.71
C LYS A 9 6.50 21.78 0.74
N VAL A 10 7.54 21.09 1.21
CA VAL A 10 8.34 20.17 0.38
C VAL A 10 7.62 18.84 0.18
N PHE A 11 6.95 18.34 1.23
CA PHE A 11 6.26 17.05 1.24
C PHE A 11 4.73 17.20 1.34
N HIS A 12 4.17 18.14 0.59
CA HIS A 12 2.75 18.51 0.68
C HIS A 12 1.76 17.41 0.21
N LEU A 13 2.24 16.38 -0.46
CA LEU A 13 1.45 15.21 -0.87
C LEU A 13 1.63 13.99 0.04
N THR A 14 2.36 14.11 1.14
CA THR A 14 2.47 13.02 2.12
C THR A 14 1.08 12.65 2.64
N PRO A 15 0.66 11.39 2.55
CA PRO A 15 -0.62 10.96 3.13
C PRO A 15 -0.64 11.15 4.65
N VAL A 16 -1.68 11.77 5.16
CA VAL A 16 -1.88 11.90 6.61
C VAL A 16 -2.52 10.62 7.13
N ILE A 17 -1.72 9.81 7.81
CA ILE A 17 -2.13 8.52 8.37
C ILE A 17 -1.56 8.41 9.79
N HIS A 18 -2.40 8.07 10.75
CA HIS A 18 -2.01 7.93 12.15
C HIS A 18 -1.57 6.50 12.47
N ASN A 19 -0.34 6.17 12.10
CA ASN A 19 0.27 4.87 12.39
C ASN A 19 1.80 5.02 12.53
N GLU A 20 2.44 4.14 13.32
CA GLU A 20 3.89 4.17 13.50
C GLU A 20 4.68 3.91 12.20
N LEU A 21 4.11 3.18 11.25
CA LEU A 21 4.71 2.93 9.93
C LEU A 21 4.95 4.20 9.12
N VAL A 22 4.22 5.29 9.44
CA VAL A 22 4.37 6.59 8.80
C VAL A 22 5.39 7.47 9.52
N VAL A 23 5.53 7.28 10.84
CA VAL A 23 6.27 8.22 11.70
C VAL A 23 7.69 7.74 11.98
N ARG A 24 7.90 6.43 12.13
CA ARG A 24 9.19 5.86 12.53
C ARG A 24 10.05 5.48 11.33
N ASP A 25 11.33 5.84 11.41
CA ASP A 25 12.34 5.40 10.44
C ASP A 25 12.77 3.93 10.68
N LYS A 26 12.68 3.48 11.94
CA LYS A 26 13.01 2.11 12.33
C LYS A 26 11.80 1.47 12.99
N LEU A 27 11.23 0.46 12.33
CA LEU A 27 10.05 -0.25 12.81
C LEU A 27 10.41 -1.29 13.87
N SER A 28 9.46 -1.55 14.77
CA SER A 28 9.55 -2.70 15.68
C SER A 28 9.41 -4.03 14.89
N SER A 29 9.97 -5.11 15.43
CA SER A 29 9.81 -6.45 14.83
C SER A 29 8.33 -6.86 14.74
N MET A 30 7.50 -6.43 15.72
CA MET A 30 6.06 -6.67 15.71
C MET A 30 5.38 -5.92 14.55
N SER A 31 5.75 -4.67 14.30
CA SER A 31 5.19 -3.88 13.18
C SER A 31 5.60 -4.46 11.83
N MET A 32 6.83 -4.94 11.69
CA MET A 32 7.30 -5.58 10.45
C MET A 32 6.55 -6.90 10.19
N SER A 33 6.43 -7.75 11.20
CA SER A 33 5.70 -9.02 11.11
C SER A 33 4.21 -8.79 10.87
N GLY A 34 3.59 -7.84 11.59
CA GLY A 34 2.20 -7.46 11.39
C GLY A 34 1.92 -6.92 9.98
N SER A 35 2.83 -6.12 9.42
CA SER A 35 2.71 -5.61 8.04
C SER A 35 2.75 -6.73 7.01
N ALA A 36 3.67 -7.68 7.15
CA ALA A 36 3.78 -8.84 6.26
C ALA A 36 2.52 -9.72 6.31
N ASN A 37 2.04 -10.01 7.53
CA ASN A 37 0.80 -10.77 7.72
C ASN A 37 -0.41 -10.05 7.11
N LEU A 38 -0.52 -8.72 7.33
CA LEU A 38 -1.59 -7.92 6.76
C LEU A 38 -1.62 -8.02 5.24
N ILE A 39 -0.47 -7.84 4.57
CA ILE A 39 -0.37 -7.92 3.11
C ILE A 39 -0.82 -9.31 2.63
N THR A 40 -0.38 -10.38 3.29
CA THR A 40 -0.83 -11.74 2.97
C THR A 40 -2.36 -11.87 3.06
N LEU A 41 -2.98 -11.34 4.11
CA LEU A 41 -4.43 -11.34 4.28
C LEU A 41 -5.14 -10.51 3.21
N MET A 42 -4.57 -9.36 2.84
CA MET A 42 -5.12 -8.51 1.77
C MET A 42 -5.23 -9.24 0.43
N PHE A 43 -4.28 -10.09 0.11
CA PHE A 43 -4.33 -10.88 -1.13
C PHE A 43 -5.22 -12.12 -1.03
N ASN A 44 -5.21 -12.81 0.10
CA ASN A 44 -5.88 -14.11 0.24
C ASN A 44 -7.32 -14.02 0.77
N LYS A 45 -7.68 -12.93 1.46
CA LYS A 45 -8.97 -12.77 2.15
C LYS A 45 -9.64 -11.42 1.89
N SER A 46 -9.34 -10.79 0.75
CA SER A 46 -9.87 -9.46 0.41
C SER A 46 -11.40 -9.39 0.38
N ASN A 47 -12.08 -10.49 0.08
CA ASN A 47 -13.53 -10.56 0.02
C ASN A 47 -14.23 -10.68 1.39
N LEU A 48 -13.46 -10.87 2.47
CA LEU A 48 -14.01 -11.05 3.81
C LEU A 48 -14.00 -9.75 4.61
N LYS A 49 -15.03 -9.57 5.43
CA LYS A 49 -15.06 -8.48 6.42
C LYS A 49 -13.82 -8.52 7.30
N ASP A 50 -13.19 -7.34 7.48
CA ASP A 50 -11.98 -7.19 8.28
C ASP A 50 -10.89 -8.24 7.93
N LEU A 51 -10.83 -8.66 6.64
CA LEU A 51 -9.93 -9.70 6.10
C LEU A 51 -10.02 -11.05 6.84
N GLY A 52 -11.18 -11.35 7.45
CA GLY A 52 -11.39 -12.56 8.23
C GLY A 52 -10.56 -12.66 9.50
N MET A 53 -10.03 -11.53 9.99
CA MET A 53 -9.30 -11.51 11.25
C MET A 53 -10.24 -11.66 12.45
N GLU A 54 -9.85 -12.49 13.39
CA GLU A 54 -10.54 -12.72 14.65
C GLU A 54 -9.66 -12.26 15.82
N GLY A 55 -10.30 -11.74 16.87
CA GLY A 55 -9.58 -11.20 18.02
C GLY A 55 -8.84 -9.88 17.68
N HIS A 56 -7.67 -9.68 18.27
CA HIS A 56 -6.86 -8.47 18.09
C HIS A 56 -5.39 -8.82 17.77
N PRO A 57 -5.13 -9.49 16.64
CA PRO A 57 -3.75 -9.74 16.24
C PRO A 57 -3.02 -8.41 15.90
N PRO A 58 -1.68 -8.37 15.89
CA PRO A 58 -0.92 -7.15 15.62
C PRO A 58 -1.31 -6.46 14.30
N GLU A 59 -1.56 -7.22 13.26
CA GLU A 59 -1.99 -6.74 11.94
C GLU A 59 -3.34 -6.04 11.95
N PHE A 60 -4.21 -6.36 12.91
CA PHE A 60 -5.53 -5.74 13.01
C PHE A 60 -5.46 -4.25 13.35
N GLY A 61 -4.55 -3.86 14.24
CA GLY A 61 -4.31 -2.44 14.54
C GLY A 61 -3.83 -1.65 13.32
N ILE A 62 -2.95 -2.26 12.52
CA ILE A 62 -2.46 -1.66 11.27
C ILE A 62 -3.62 -1.54 10.26
N TYR A 63 -4.41 -2.59 10.09
CA TYR A 63 -5.59 -2.58 9.23
C TYR A 63 -6.58 -1.47 9.63
N LEU A 64 -6.91 -1.33 10.91
CA LEU A 64 -7.85 -0.33 11.39
C LEU A 64 -7.37 1.09 11.12
N SER A 65 -6.09 1.38 11.40
CA SER A 65 -5.55 2.74 11.31
C SER A 65 -5.20 3.19 9.89
N ILE A 66 -4.82 2.27 9.00
CA ILE A 66 -4.43 2.60 7.64
C ILE A 66 -5.57 2.34 6.66
N ILE A 67 -6.13 1.14 6.68
CA ILE A 67 -7.07 0.68 5.66
C ILE A 67 -8.49 1.12 5.98
N LYS A 68 -9.00 0.72 7.14
CA LYS A 68 -10.38 1.01 7.53
C LYS A 68 -10.63 2.50 7.78
N ALA A 69 -9.73 3.17 8.48
CA ALA A 69 -9.83 4.61 8.76
C ALA A 69 -9.85 5.48 7.49
N ASN A 70 -9.29 5.00 6.39
CA ASN A 70 -9.26 5.70 5.11
C ASN A 70 -10.28 5.16 4.09
N ASN A 71 -11.21 4.31 4.49
CA ASN A 71 -12.23 3.69 3.62
C ASN A 71 -11.64 3.00 2.38
N LEU A 72 -10.55 2.25 2.57
CA LEU A 72 -9.84 1.56 1.50
C LEU A 72 -10.33 0.12 1.30
N HIS A 73 -11.06 -0.45 2.26
CA HIS A 73 -11.65 -1.77 2.21
C HIS A 73 -13.10 -1.67 2.63
N VAL A 74 -14.02 -1.86 1.71
CA VAL A 74 -15.45 -1.56 1.88
C VAL A 74 -16.32 -2.72 1.45
N LYS A 75 -17.54 -2.74 1.97
CA LYS A 75 -18.55 -3.71 1.55
C LYS A 75 -19.09 -3.37 0.16
N ASN A 76 -19.12 -4.37 -0.72
CA ASN A 76 -19.75 -4.31 -2.03
C ASN A 76 -20.62 -5.55 -2.23
N GLY A 77 -21.96 -5.37 -2.22
CA GLY A 77 -22.88 -6.48 -2.20
C GLY A 77 -22.76 -7.34 -0.93
N ASP A 78 -22.49 -8.63 -1.09
CA ASP A 78 -22.30 -9.57 0.02
C ASP A 78 -20.83 -9.74 0.43
N GLU A 79 -19.91 -9.23 -0.37
CA GLU A 79 -18.46 -9.34 -0.16
C GLU A 79 -17.83 -7.98 0.18
N TYR A 80 -16.53 -7.99 0.44
CA TYR A 80 -15.70 -6.80 0.65
C TYR A 80 -14.71 -6.67 -0.49
N GLU A 81 -14.30 -5.44 -0.78
CA GLU A 81 -13.32 -5.14 -1.82
C GLU A 81 -12.40 -3.98 -1.42
N PHE A 82 -11.21 -3.96 -1.99
CA PHE A 82 -10.33 -2.79 -1.92
C PHE A 82 -10.71 -1.79 -3.00
N THR A 83 -10.77 -0.52 -2.63
CA THR A 83 -11.09 0.58 -3.55
C THR A 83 -10.43 1.89 -3.13
N MET A 84 -10.03 2.69 -4.12
CA MET A 84 -9.58 4.07 -3.91
C MET A 84 -10.68 5.11 -4.15
N GLU A 85 -11.87 4.69 -4.55
CA GLU A 85 -12.98 5.62 -4.86
C GLU A 85 -13.66 6.18 -3.61
N LYS A 86 -13.67 5.41 -2.52
CA LYS A 86 -14.39 5.76 -1.28
C LYS A 86 -13.54 6.51 -0.27
N THR A 87 -12.25 6.67 -0.51
CA THR A 87 -11.38 7.39 0.42
C THR A 87 -11.60 8.88 0.39
N ASN A 88 -11.61 9.51 1.57
CA ASN A 88 -11.59 10.96 1.73
C ASN A 88 -10.17 11.53 1.84
N ASN A 89 -9.14 10.68 1.86
CA ASN A 89 -7.75 11.10 1.93
C ASN A 89 -7.27 11.55 0.54
N LYS A 90 -7.25 12.88 0.34
CA LYS A 90 -6.89 13.49 -0.94
C LYS A 90 -5.47 13.15 -1.39
N ASN A 91 -4.53 13.06 -0.44
CA ASN A 91 -3.15 12.75 -0.76
C ASN A 91 -2.96 11.28 -1.16
N LEU A 92 -3.69 10.35 -0.52
CA LEU A 92 -3.73 8.94 -0.97
C LEU A 92 -4.31 8.82 -2.38
N ARG A 93 -5.39 9.55 -2.67
CA ARG A 93 -6.00 9.56 -4.01
C ARG A 93 -5.02 10.07 -5.05
N LYS A 94 -4.31 11.18 -4.76
CA LYS A 94 -3.30 11.74 -5.65
C LYS A 94 -2.13 10.78 -5.89
N MET A 95 -1.68 10.13 -4.83
CA MET A 95 -0.63 9.11 -4.89
C MET A 95 -1.06 7.91 -5.78
N TYR A 96 -2.31 7.48 -5.68
CA TYR A 96 -2.87 6.42 -6.52
C TYR A 96 -2.97 6.83 -8.00
N GLU A 97 -3.42 8.05 -8.29
CA GLU A 97 -3.45 8.59 -9.66
C GLU A 97 -2.05 8.59 -10.29
N ASP A 98 -1.03 8.97 -9.51
CA ASP A 98 0.36 8.98 -9.95
C ASP A 98 0.90 7.56 -10.17
N PHE A 99 0.58 6.63 -9.26
CA PHE A 99 0.86 5.19 -9.42
C PHE A 99 0.30 4.66 -10.74
N LEU A 100 -0.97 4.92 -11.04
CA LEU A 100 -1.59 4.50 -12.31
C LEU A 100 -0.93 5.16 -13.52
N SER A 101 -0.53 6.42 -13.40
CA SER A 101 0.17 7.16 -14.46
C SER A 101 1.54 6.56 -14.76
N ILE A 102 2.31 6.17 -13.73
CA ILE A 102 3.62 5.53 -13.88
C ILE A 102 3.45 4.22 -14.66
N ILE A 103 2.49 3.38 -14.26
CA ILE A 103 2.26 2.09 -14.91
C ILE A 103 1.78 2.26 -16.36
N LYS A 104 0.84 3.18 -16.60
CA LYS A 104 0.30 3.41 -17.95
C LYS A 104 1.30 4.01 -18.93
N LYS A 105 2.23 4.82 -18.46
CA LYS A 105 3.24 5.47 -19.31
C LYS A 105 4.42 4.55 -19.62
N SER A 106 4.64 3.53 -18.79
CA SER A 106 5.71 2.58 -19.03
C SER A 106 5.35 1.66 -20.19
N LYS A 107 6.29 1.49 -21.12
CA LYS A 107 6.20 0.49 -22.20
C LYS A 107 6.72 -0.89 -21.78
N GLU A 108 7.38 -0.93 -20.64
CA GLU A 108 8.01 -2.11 -20.05
C GLU A 108 7.51 -2.30 -18.61
N ALA A 109 7.79 -3.45 -18.04
CA ALA A 109 7.49 -3.71 -16.64
C ALA A 109 8.20 -2.71 -15.72
N VAL A 110 7.47 -2.14 -14.76
CA VAL A 110 8.02 -1.23 -13.75
C VAL A 110 8.38 -2.03 -12.52
N SER A 111 9.60 -1.85 -12.00
CA SER A 111 10.00 -2.53 -10.78
C SER A 111 9.33 -1.92 -9.54
N VAL A 112 9.02 -2.76 -8.56
CA VAL A 112 8.46 -2.29 -7.27
C VAL A 112 9.44 -1.35 -6.56
N SER A 113 10.74 -1.60 -6.65
CA SER A 113 11.77 -0.73 -6.08
C SER A 113 11.79 0.68 -6.70
N ASP A 114 11.54 0.80 -8.00
CA ASP A 114 11.45 2.11 -8.65
C ASP A 114 10.21 2.88 -8.21
N ILE A 115 9.09 2.18 -8.01
CA ILE A 115 7.87 2.78 -7.46
C ILE A 115 8.10 3.25 -6.02
N TYR A 116 8.77 2.46 -5.18
CA TYR A 116 9.13 2.86 -3.82
C TYR A 116 10.02 4.11 -3.84
N ALA A 117 11.08 4.10 -4.62
CA ALA A 117 12.00 5.23 -4.75
C ALA A 117 11.28 6.51 -5.23
N HIS A 118 10.27 6.39 -6.08
CA HIS A 118 9.44 7.52 -6.52
C HIS A 118 8.64 8.11 -5.35
N PHE A 119 7.97 7.28 -4.55
CA PHE A 119 7.11 7.75 -3.46
C PHE A 119 7.85 8.11 -2.17
N GLU A 120 9.09 7.68 -2.00
CA GLU A 120 9.97 8.15 -0.92
C GLU A 120 10.48 9.56 -1.14
N LYS A 121 10.53 10.02 -2.39
CA LYS A 121 10.97 11.37 -2.77
C LYS A 121 9.84 12.41 -2.65
N GLN A 122 10.24 13.67 -2.81
CA GLN A 122 9.29 14.78 -2.97
C GLN A 122 8.37 14.54 -4.18
N PRO A 123 7.12 14.95 -4.12
CA PRO A 123 6.43 15.67 -3.03
C PRO A 123 5.79 14.77 -1.96
N TYR A 124 5.94 13.45 -2.05
CA TYR A 124 5.28 12.49 -1.16
C TYR A 124 6.04 12.25 0.15
N GLY A 125 7.33 11.97 0.09
CA GLY A 125 8.15 11.68 1.26
C GLY A 125 7.63 10.53 2.12
N SER A 126 7.01 9.52 1.47
CA SER A 126 6.42 8.40 2.19
C SER A 126 7.50 7.51 2.80
N LYS A 127 7.30 7.08 4.03
CA LYS A 127 8.23 6.18 4.70
C LYS A 127 8.19 4.77 4.10
N SER A 128 9.33 4.11 4.03
CA SER A 128 9.47 2.77 3.49
C SER A 128 8.59 1.72 4.21
N GLY A 129 8.29 1.94 5.49
CA GLY A 129 7.45 1.02 6.27
C GLY A 129 5.99 0.96 5.84
N ILE A 130 5.42 2.06 5.34
CA ILE A 130 4.01 2.10 4.90
C ILE A 130 3.83 1.76 3.42
N LEU A 131 4.85 1.97 2.60
CA LEU A 131 4.76 1.81 1.15
C LEU A 131 4.28 0.42 0.71
N PRO A 132 4.75 -0.70 1.28
CA PRO A 132 4.27 -2.02 0.89
C PRO A 132 2.76 -2.18 1.06
N ILE A 133 2.19 -1.65 2.15
CA ILE A 133 0.75 -1.70 2.43
C ILE A 133 -0.02 -0.83 1.44
N LEU A 134 0.42 0.41 1.21
CA LEU A 134 -0.23 1.32 0.26
C LEU A 134 -0.19 0.77 -1.16
N LEU A 135 0.94 0.22 -1.59
CA LEU A 135 1.04 -0.40 -2.91
C LEU A 135 0.16 -1.64 -3.04
N ALA A 136 0.03 -2.45 -1.99
CA ALA A 136 -0.92 -3.57 -1.96
C ALA A 136 -2.37 -3.09 -2.14
N VAL A 137 -2.77 -1.99 -1.48
CA VAL A 137 -4.08 -1.36 -1.67
C VAL A 137 -4.26 -0.88 -3.11
N PHE A 138 -3.30 -0.15 -3.65
CA PHE A 138 -3.36 0.37 -5.02
C PHE A 138 -3.48 -0.74 -6.03
N PHE A 139 -2.70 -1.79 -5.83
CA PHE A 139 -2.74 -2.99 -6.65
C PHE A 139 -4.12 -3.66 -6.61
N LYS A 140 -4.62 -3.99 -5.43
CA LYS A 140 -5.93 -4.60 -5.25
C LYS A 140 -7.05 -3.75 -5.84
N SER A 141 -6.93 -2.42 -5.75
CA SER A 141 -7.90 -1.49 -6.34
C SER A 141 -7.83 -1.41 -7.87
N SER A 142 -6.75 -1.86 -8.48
CA SER A 142 -6.50 -1.80 -9.94
C SER A 142 -6.34 -3.18 -10.60
N GLU A 143 -6.66 -4.27 -9.91
CA GLU A 143 -6.47 -5.65 -10.41
C GLU A 143 -7.04 -5.89 -11.81
N ALA A 144 -8.17 -5.26 -12.14
CA ALA A 144 -8.75 -5.37 -13.48
C ALA A 144 -7.92 -4.69 -14.59
N SER A 145 -6.96 -3.81 -14.21
CA SER A 145 -6.20 -2.97 -15.12
C SER A 145 -4.69 -3.24 -15.11
N CYS A 146 -4.19 -3.98 -14.12
CA CYS A 146 -2.77 -4.22 -13.89
C CYS A 146 -2.51 -5.70 -13.64
N ALA A 147 -1.44 -6.22 -14.23
CA ALA A 147 -0.94 -7.56 -13.94
C ALA A 147 0.46 -7.46 -13.35
N PHE A 148 0.76 -8.28 -12.36
CA PHE A 148 2.08 -8.36 -11.74
C PHE A 148 2.77 -9.65 -12.14
N TYR A 149 4.04 -9.51 -12.45
CA TYR A 149 4.90 -10.62 -12.83
C TYR A 149 6.11 -10.68 -11.91
N ASN A 150 6.45 -11.88 -11.47
CA ASN A 150 7.74 -12.14 -10.87
C ASN A 150 8.70 -12.57 -11.99
N LYS A 151 9.93 -12.08 -11.93
CA LYS A 151 11.00 -12.45 -12.85
C LYS A 151 12.00 -13.32 -12.10
N ASP A 152 12.18 -14.57 -12.53
CA ASP A 152 13.15 -15.45 -11.92
C ASP A 152 14.59 -15.08 -12.29
N GLU A 153 15.58 -15.73 -11.68
CA GLU A 153 17.02 -15.50 -11.94
C GLU A 153 17.43 -15.75 -13.41
N GLN A 154 16.63 -16.52 -14.14
CA GLN A 154 16.80 -16.80 -15.56
C GLN A 154 16.03 -15.81 -16.46
N GLY A 155 15.36 -14.82 -15.87
CA GLY A 155 14.62 -13.80 -16.59
C GLY A 155 13.25 -14.25 -17.11
N ARG A 156 12.73 -15.40 -16.68
CA ARG A 156 11.39 -15.88 -17.05
C ARG A 156 10.35 -15.16 -16.19
N GLU A 157 9.31 -14.67 -16.84
CA GLU A 157 8.21 -13.97 -16.20
C GLU A 157 7.08 -14.94 -15.85
N SER A 158 6.61 -14.89 -14.61
CA SER A 158 5.42 -15.62 -14.14
C SER A 158 4.41 -14.65 -13.54
N LEU A 159 3.14 -14.80 -13.91
CA LEU A 159 2.05 -14.00 -13.32
C LEU A 159 1.94 -14.34 -11.83
N ILE A 160 1.92 -13.30 -11.00
CA ILE A 160 1.69 -13.46 -9.56
C ILE A 160 0.18 -13.58 -9.36
N THR A 161 -0.27 -14.81 -9.12
CA THR A 161 -1.67 -15.11 -8.77
C THR A 161 -1.86 -15.24 -7.26
N ASP A 162 -0.81 -15.64 -6.55
CA ASP A 162 -0.77 -15.76 -5.10
C ASP A 162 0.42 -14.95 -4.54
N PHE A 163 0.16 -14.13 -3.53
CA PHE A 163 1.21 -13.37 -2.88
C PHE A 163 2.02 -14.28 -1.96
N ASP A 164 3.20 -14.66 -2.38
CA ASP A 164 4.19 -15.34 -1.56
C ASP A 164 5.04 -14.28 -0.83
N GLN A 165 5.24 -14.45 0.47
CA GLN A 165 6.00 -13.55 1.36
C GLN A 165 7.48 -13.36 0.97
N ARG A 166 7.93 -14.01 -0.11
CA ARG A 166 9.32 -13.97 -0.60
C ARG A 166 9.67 -12.75 -1.45
N ILE A 167 8.71 -11.82 -1.62
CA ILE A 167 8.98 -10.53 -2.29
C ILE A 167 9.26 -9.48 -1.20
N SER A 168 10.39 -9.61 -0.55
CA SER A 168 10.97 -8.61 0.34
C SER A 168 12.31 -8.15 -0.21
#